data_e1aaef8f62254d8652e73848fa4f204d
#
_entry.id   e1aaef8f62254d8652e73848fa4f204d
#
_cell.length_a   1.000
_cell.length_b   1.000
_cell.length_c   1.000
_cell.angle_alpha   90.00
_cell.angle_beta   90.00
_cell.angle_gamma   90.00
#
_symmetry.space_group_name_H-M   'P 1'
#
loop_
_entity.id
_entity.type
_entity.pdbx_description
1 polymer ?
#
loop_
_entity_poly.entity_id
_entity_poly.type
_entity_poly.pdbx_seq_one_letter_code
_entity_poly.pdbx_strand_id
1 'polypeptide(L)'
;MYRTHTCGELRISHVNQTVTLAGWVQRTRKMGGMTFVDLRDRYGITQLVFNEEVDADLCEQANHLGREYVIQATGTVNERFSKNANLPTGDIEIIVSALKVLNTSLTPPFTIEDNTDGGDDIRMKYRYLDLRRTAVRKNLELRHKMTIEVRKYLDEQGFIEVETPVLVGSTPEGARDFVVPSRMNPGQFYALPQSPQTLKQLLMVSGFDRYFQIAKCFRDEDLRADRQPEFTQIDCEMSFVEQDDVINLFEGMAKYLFKTIRGVELTEPFQRMPWSEAMKYYGSDKPDLRFGMKFVELMDILKGYGFSVFDNAAYIGGICAEGAAHYTRKQIDALTEFVKKPQIGAKGLVYARVEADGHVKSSVDKFYSQEVLQQMKEAFGAKPGDLILILSGDDAMKTRKQLCELRLEMGSQLGLRDKNKFALLRVVDFPMFEWSDEENRLMAMHHPFTHPKDEDIPLLDTNPEAVRADAYDMVCNGVELGGGSIRIHDSQLQAKMFEILGFTPERAQEQFGFLMNAFKYGAPPHGGLAYGLDRWVSIFAGLDSIRDCIAFPKNNSGRDVMLDAPSALEPKQLEELKLNVSL
;
A
#
# COMPACT_ATOMS: atom_id res chain seq x y z
N MET A 1 16.99 -4.95 -37.33
CA MET A 1 16.60 -4.23 -36.11
C MET A 1 16.34 -2.76 -36.43
N TYR A 2 15.40 -2.09 -35.77
CA TYR A 2 15.12 -0.67 -36.00
C TYR A 2 16.12 0.28 -35.34
N ARG A 3 16.98 -0.20 -34.46
CA ARG A 3 17.98 0.60 -33.74
C ARG A 3 19.23 -0.22 -33.43
N THR A 4 20.37 0.46 -33.41
CA THR A 4 21.65 -0.09 -32.95
C THR A 4 21.88 0.16 -31.46
N HIS A 5 21.39 1.29 -30.95
CA HIS A 5 21.52 1.75 -29.57
C HIS A 5 20.19 2.28 -29.04
N THR A 6 20.05 2.34 -27.71
CA THR A 6 18.94 3.03 -27.05
C THR A 6 19.22 4.52 -26.88
N CYS A 7 18.18 5.31 -26.64
CA CYS A 7 18.32 6.75 -26.42
C CYS A 7 18.97 7.12 -25.07
N GLY A 8 19.30 6.13 -24.23
CA GLY A 8 19.91 6.37 -22.92
C GLY A 8 21.35 5.89 -22.77
N GLU A 9 21.89 5.14 -23.74
CA GLU A 9 23.17 4.44 -23.53
C GLU A 9 24.39 5.17 -24.12
N LEU A 10 24.20 6.07 -25.07
CA LEU A 10 25.31 6.77 -25.74
C LEU A 10 26.07 7.70 -24.79
N ARG A 11 27.38 7.71 -24.94
CA ARG A 11 28.33 8.51 -24.13
C ARG A 11 29.43 9.08 -25.05
N ILE A 12 30.30 9.90 -24.50
CA ILE A 12 31.43 10.52 -25.19
C ILE A 12 32.35 9.47 -25.89
N SER A 13 32.40 8.25 -25.35
CA SER A 13 33.16 7.13 -25.93
C SER A 13 32.61 6.62 -27.28
N HIS A 14 31.39 7.04 -27.63
CA HIS A 14 30.74 6.66 -28.91
C HIS A 14 30.91 7.74 -30.00
N VAL A 15 31.61 8.84 -29.70
CA VAL A 15 31.88 9.91 -30.70
C VAL A 15 32.53 9.34 -31.95
N ASN A 16 32.13 9.84 -33.12
CA ASN A 16 32.46 9.39 -34.48
C ASN A 16 31.83 8.05 -34.90
N GLN A 17 31.06 7.37 -34.08
CA GLN A 17 30.33 6.18 -34.49
C GLN A 17 29.02 6.58 -35.21
N THR A 18 28.71 5.84 -36.26
CA THR A 18 27.39 5.92 -36.91
C THR A 18 26.40 5.04 -36.17
N VAL A 19 25.30 5.59 -35.70
CA VAL A 19 24.28 4.90 -34.91
C VAL A 19 22.89 5.12 -35.51
N THR A 20 21.99 4.18 -35.24
CA THR A 20 20.56 4.31 -35.55
C THR A 20 19.80 4.24 -34.24
N LEU A 21 18.99 5.27 -33.98
CA LEU A 21 18.08 5.35 -32.84
C LEU A 21 16.63 5.27 -33.31
N ALA A 22 15.74 4.77 -32.48
CA ALA A 22 14.30 4.82 -32.70
C ALA A 22 13.58 5.10 -31.37
N GLY A 23 12.58 5.97 -31.42
CA GLY A 23 11.85 6.41 -30.23
C GLY A 23 10.76 7.40 -30.57
N TRP A 24 10.28 8.08 -29.55
CA TRP A 24 9.25 9.11 -29.62
C TRP A 24 9.86 10.50 -29.60
N VAL A 25 9.38 11.39 -30.46
CA VAL A 25 9.74 12.82 -30.46
C VAL A 25 9.15 13.48 -29.23
N GLN A 26 9.97 13.82 -28.27
CA GLN A 26 9.51 14.53 -27.07
C GLN A 26 9.36 16.02 -27.34
N ARG A 27 10.34 16.63 -28.04
CA ARG A 27 10.37 18.06 -28.30
C ARG A 27 11.15 18.37 -29.57
N THR A 28 10.66 19.35 -30.35
CA THR A 28 11.36 19.90 -31.50
C THR A 28 11.61 21.39 -31.25
N ARG A 29 12.81 21.91 -31.60
CA ARG A 29 13.21 23.29 -31.44
C ARG A 29 13.94 23.76 -32.69
N LYS A 30 13.51 24.91 -33.27
CA LYS A 30 14.20 25.59 -34.35
C LYS A 30 15.09 26.70 -33.78
N MET A 31 16.36 26.78 -34.17
CA MET A 31 17.29 27.81 -33.75
C MET A 31 18.29 28.10 -34.89
N GLY A 32 18.06 29.23 -35.58
CA GLY A 32 18.86 29.56 -36.77
C GLY A 32 18.71 28.46 -37.81
N GLY A 33 19.53 28.19 -38.71
CA GLY A 33 19.43 27.11 -39.71
C GLY A 33 19.50 25.66 -39.14
N MET A 34 19.23 25.47 -37.86
CA MET A 34 19.28 24.14 -37.20
C MET A 34 17.95 23.73 -36.57
N THR A 35 17.60 22.45 -36.64
CA THR A 35 16.51 21.87 -35.90
C THR A 35 17.04 20.82 -34.93
N PHE A 36 16.64 20.96 -33.67
CA PHE A 36 16.97 20.05 -32.60
C PHE A 36 15.74 19.22 -32.20
N VAL A 37 15.91 17.92 -32.12
CA VAL A 37 14.84 16.99 -31.71
C VAL A 37 15.32 16.18 -30.52
N ASP A 38 14.59 16.24 -29.41
CA ASP A 38 14.81 15.37 -28.27
C ASP A 38 14.05 14.05 -28.54
N LEU A 39 14.79 12.99 -28.84
CA LEU A 39 14.27 11.65 -29.07
C LEU A 39 14.30 10.84 -27.78
N ARG A 40 13.17 10.31 -27.37
CA ARG A 40 13.00 9.58 -26.13
C ARG A 40 12.62 8.12 -26.39
N ASP A 41 13.20 7.22 -25.62
CA ASP A 41 12.73 5.86 -25.45
C ASP A 41 12.61 5.49 -23.96
N ARG A 42 12.45 4.21 -23.61
CA ARG A 42 12.39 3.75 -22.22
C ARG A 42 13.66 4.10 -21.43
N TYR A 43 14.81 4.15 -22.09
CA TYR A 43 16.12 4.19 -21.45
C TYR A 43 16.65 5.61 -21.25
N GLY A 44 16.10 6.58 -22.01
CA GLY A 44 16.55 7.97 -21.89
C GLY A 44 16.12 8.85 -23.05
N ILE A 45 16.84 9.97 -23.17
CA ILE A 45 16.64 10.98 -24.18
C ILE A 45 17.97 11.28 -24.84
N THR A 46 18.01 11.34 -26.18
CA THR A 46 19.17 11.78 -26.96
C THR A 46 18.77 12.93 -27.88
N GLN A 47 19.59 13.96 -27.94
CA GLN A 47 19.40 15.08 -28.87
C GLN A 47 19.83 14.68 -30.28
N LEU A 48 18.96 14.91 -31.24
CA LEU A 48 19.22 14.83 -32.68
C LEU A 48 19.38 16.23 -33.21
N VAL A 49 20.31 16.42 -34.17
CA VAL A 49 20.60 17.70 -34.81
C VAL A 49 20.45 17.56 -36.32
N PHE A 50 19.70 18.47 -36.91
CA PHE A 50 19.50 18.62 -38.33
C PHE A 50 20.01 20.01 -38.74
N ASN A 51 20.84 20.07 -39.75
CA ASN A 51 21.44 21.32 -40.21
C ASN A 51 20.99 21.61 -41.66
N GLU A 52 20.34 22.76 -41.85
CA GLU A 52 19.80 23.20 -43.15
C GLU A 52 20.93 23.44 -44.18
N GLU A 53 22.11 23.91 -43.74
CA GLU A 53 23.26 24.10 -44.63
C GLU A 53 23.85 22.79 -45.13
N VAL A 54 23.64 21.68 -44.42
CA VAL A 54 24.14 20.35 -44.80
C VAL A 54 23.11 19.58 -45.63
N ASP A 55 21.85 19.57 -45.20
CA ASP A 55 20.76 18.90 -45.86
C ASP A 55 19.43 19.65 -45.55
N ALA A 56 19.03 20.52 -46.45
CA ALA A 56 17.84 21.33 -46.30
C ALA A 56 16.54 20.49 -46.31
N ASP A 57 16.47 19.47 -47.10
CA ASP A 57 15.27 18.59 -47.22
C ASP A 57 15.10 17.79 -45.92
N LEU A 58 16.18 17.25 -45.39
CA LEU A 58 16.17 16.50 -44.11
C LEU A 58 15.81 17.41 -42.93
N CYS A 59 16.32 18.65 -42.92
CA CYS A 59 16.01 19.65 -41.91
C CYS A 59 14.53 20.05 -41.99
N GLU A 60 13.97 20.23 -43.20
CA GLU A 60 12.55 20.51 -43.39
C GLU A 60 11.65 19.36 -42.96
N GLN A 61 12.04 18.11 -43.22
CA GLN A 61 11.33 16.94 -42.67
C GLN A 61 11.31 16.97 -41.13
N ALA A 62 12.44 17.30 -40.49
CA ALA A 62 12.52 17.39 -39.03
C ALA A 62 11.64 18.54 -38.46
N ASN A 63 11.48 19.63 -39.21
CA ASN A 63 10.61 20.73 -38.85
C ASN A 63 9.13 20.38 -38.75
N HIS A 64 8.70 19.35 -39.48
CA HIS A 64 7.32 18.88 -39.51
C HIS A 64 7.05 17.75 -38.48
N LEU A 65 8.04 17.36 -37.67
CA LEU A 65 7.87 16.35 -36.63
C LEU A 65 6.99 16.89 -35.48
N GLY A 66 5.87 16.23 -35.28
CA GLY A 66 4.99 16.47 -34.13
C GLY A 66 5.46 15.76 -32.86
N ARG A 67 5.00 16.23 -31.71
CA ARG A 67 5.19 15.52 -30.43
C ARG A 67 4.66 14.10 -30.51
N GLU A 68 5.41 13.19 -29.90
CA GLU A 68 5.09 11.75 -29.81
C GLU A 68 5.07 11.02 -31.16
N TYR A 69 5.52 11.64 -32.26
CA TYR A 69 5.81 10.89 -33.49
C TYR A 69 6.84 9.82 -33.21
N VAL A 70 6.65 8.63 -33.74
CA VAL A 70 7.63 7.56 -33.69
C VAL A 70 8.56 7.65 -34.89
N ILE A 71 9.83 7.87 -34.64
CA ILE A 71 10.83 8.04 -35.69
C ILE A 71 12.01 7.09 -35.53
N GLN A 72 12.70 6.87 -36.64
CA GLN A 72 14.02 6.25 -36.72
C GLN A 72 14.97 7.29 -37.32
N ALA A 73 16.08 7.53 -36.66
CA ALA A 73 17.11 8.47 -37.11
C ALA A 73 18.47 7.78 -37.14
N THR A 74 19.19 7.89 -38.24
CA THR A 74 20.58 7.42 -38.39
C THR A 74 21.48 8.62 -38.50
N GLY A 75 22.62 8.60 -37.83
CA GLY A 75 23.56 9.72 -37.84
C GLY A 75 24.83 9.41 -37.09
N THR A 76 25.73 10.38 -37.06
CA THR A 76 27.03 10.28 -36.38
C THR A 76 26.93 10.91 -34.97
N VAL A 77 27.48 10.21 -34.00
CA VAL A 77 27.60 10.72 -32.61
C VAL A 77 28.67 11.80 -32.57
N ASN A 78 28.31 12.98 -32.12
CA ASN A 78 29.20 14.11 -31.92
C ASN A 78 29.18 14.57 -30.46
N GLU A 79 30.26 15.20 -30.02
CA GLU A 79 30.30 15.90 -28.75
C GLU A 79 29.47 17.19 -28.85
N ARG A 80 28.58 17.43 -27.85
CA ARG A 80 27.77 18.65 -27.81
C ARG A 80 28.64 19.87 -27.51
N PHE A 81 28.39 20.95 -28.22
CA PHE A 81 28.97 22.25 -27.90
C PHE A 81 28.45 22.75 -26.54
N SER A 82 27.14 22.68 -26.32
CA SER A 82 26.51 23.06 -25.05
C SER A 82 26.05 21.79 -24.33
N LYS A 83 26.83 21.33 -23.35
CA LYS A 83 26.56 20.13 -22.57
C LYS A 83 25.38 20.31 -21.63
N ASN A 84 24.61 19.24 -21.41
CA ASN A 84 23.47 19.21 -20.49
C ASN A 84 23.70 18.20 -19.37
N ALA A 85 24.16 18.66 -18.22
CA ALA A 85 24.45 17.82 -17.05
C ALA A 85 23.21 17.09 -16.47
N ASN A 86 21.99 17.48 -16.85
CA ASN A 86 20.76 16.85 -16.37
C ASN A 86 20.39 15.56 -17.14
N LEU A 87 21.11 15.25 -18.23
CA LEU A 87 20.89 14.05 -19.03
C LEU A 87 22.14 13.19 -19.03
N PRO A 88 22.03 11.87 -18.85
CA PRO A 88 23.15 10.93 -18.97
C PRO A 88 23.84 10.98 -20.35
N THR A 89 23.08 11.33 -21.39
CA THR A 89 23.54 11.51 -22.79
C THR A 89 23.85 12.97 -23.12
N GLY A 90 23.87 13.84 -22.12
CA GLY A 90 23.95 15.28 -22.32
C GLY A 90 25.28 15.82 -22.83
N ASP A 91 26.32 14.98 -22.89
CA ASP A 91 27.62 15.32 -23.49
C ASP A 91 27.67 15.10 -24.99
N ILE A 92 26.69 14.39 -25.56
CA ILE A 92 26.68 14.01 -26.99
C ILE A 92 25.37 14.42 -27.68
N GLU A 93 25.43 14.51 -28.98
CA GLU A 93 24.31 14.68 -29.88
C GLU A 93 24.51 13.86 -31.15
N ILE A 94 23.46 13.62 -31.90
CA ILE A 94 23.52 12.89 -33.16
C ILE A 94 23.34 13.87 -34.33
N ILE A 95 24.36 13.99 -35.19
CA ILE A 95 24.20 14.69 -36.45
C ILE A 95 23.53 13.72 -37.42
N VAL A 96 22.27 13.99 -37.72
CA VAL A 96 21.41 13.06 -38.47
C VAL A 96 21.72 13.13 -39.97
N SER A 97 21.87 11.96 -40.57
CA SER A 97 22.04 11.78 -42.01
C SER A 97 20.86 11.07 -42.69
N ALA A 98 19.96 10.44 -41.92
CA ALA A 98 18.74 9.84 -42.46
C ALA A 98 17.64 9.83 -41.39
N LEU A 99 16.41 10.16 -41.81
CA LEU A 99 15.22 10.20 -40.96
C LEU A 99 14.10 9.40 -41.63
N LYS A 100 13.41 8.58 -40.81
CA LYS A 100 12.20 7.89 -41.21
C LYS A 100 11.12 8.07 -40.17
N VAL A 101 9.98 8.61 -40.53
CA VAL A 101 8.77 8.60 -39.70
C VAL A 101 8.17 7.20 -39.76
N LEU A 102 8.15 6.50 -38.63
CA LEU A 102 7.57 5.16 -38.51
C LEU A 102 6.07 5.23 -38.25
N ASN A 103 5.65 6.24 -37.46
CA ASN A 103 4.23 6.50 -37.22
C ASN A 103 4.04 7.96 -36.76
N THR A 104 2.91 8.53 -37.12
CA THR A 104 2.49 9.86 -36.64
C THR A 104 1.72 9.76 -35.33
N SER A 105 1.49 10.87 -34.66
CA SER A 105 0.72 10.96 -33.43
C SER A 105 -0.22 12.16 -33.48
N LEU A 106 -1.38 12.02 -32.86
CA LEU A 106 -2.18 13.17 -32.47
C LEU A 106 -1.47 13.94 -31.35
N THR A 107 -1.82 15.21 -31.16
CA THR A 107 -1.36 15.97 -30.00
C THR A 107 -1.81 15.29 -28.72
N PRO A 108 -0.89 14.90 -27.81
CA PRO A 108 -1.27 14.28 -26.55
C PRO A 108 -2.20 15.17 -25.71
N PRO A 109 -3.16 14.58 -24.98
CA PRO A 109 -4.10 15.34 -24.16
C PRO A 109 -3.46 15.98 -22.91
N PHE A 110 -2.21 15.65 -22.61
CA PHE A 110 -1.39 16.24 -21.56
C PHE A 110 0.10 16.10 -21.91
N THR A 111 0.94 16.87 -21.23
CA THR A 111 2.39 16.84 -21.44
C THR A 111 2.99 15.55 -20.88
N ILE A 112 3.70 14.77 -21.71
CA ILE A 112 4.35 13.51 -21.33
C ILE A 112 5.76 13.81 -20.76
N GLU A 113 5.77 14.46 -19.62
CA GLU A 113 6.98 14.81 -18.84
C GLU A 113 6.68 14.58 -17.35
N ASP A 114 7.72 14.51 -16.50
CA ASP A 114 7.51 14.26 -15.07
C ASP A 114 6.69 15.36 -14.40
N ASN A 115 6.88 16.61 -14.80
CA ASN A 115 6.01 17.73 -14.44
C ASN A 115 4.91 17.87 -15.49
N THR A 116 3.85 17.09 -15.38
CA THR A 116 2.72 17.08 -16.30
C THR A 116 1.62 18.06 -15.88
N ASP A 117 0.87 18.56 -16.87
CA ASP A 117 -0.37 19.35 -16.72
C ASP A 117 -1.63 18.45 -16.68
N GLY A 118 -1.47 17.14 -16.83
CA GLY A 118 -2.57 16.17 -16.80
C GLY A 118 -3.07 15.87 -15.38
N GLY A 119 -4.36 16.13 -15.13
CA GLY A 119 -5.04 15.66 -13.91
C GLY A 119 -5.24 14.14 -13.89
N ASP A 120 -5.60 13.59 -12.72
CA ASP A 120 -5.70 12.13 -12.52
C ASP A 120 -6.67 11.47 -13.51
N ASP A 121 -7.84 12.05 -13.77
CA ASP A 121 -8.86 11.46 -14.64
C ASP A 121 -8.38 11.29 -16.08
N ILE A 122 -7.72 12.33 -16.63
CA ILE A 122 -7.21 12.27 -18.00
C ILE A 122 -6.01 11.34 -18.11
N ARG A 123 -5.13 11.29 -17.09
CA ARG A 123 -4.00 10.37 -17.04
C ARG A 123 -4.46 8.92 -16.92
N MET A 124 -5.53 8.63 -16.20
CA MET A 124 -6.13 7.30 -16.12
C MET A 124 -6.79 6.89 -17.44
N LYS A 125 -7.50 7.80 -18.10
CA LYS A 125 -8.12 7.54 -19.41
C LYS A 125 -7.08 7.25 -20.50
N TYR A 126 -5.97 7.96 -20.48
CA TYR A 126 -4.86 7.77 -21.43
C TYR A 126 -3.64 7.15 -20.72
N ARG A 127 -3.87 6.12 -19.90
CA ARG A 127 -2.84 5.51 -19.06
C ARG A 127 -1.63 5.05 -19.85
N TYR A 128 -1.80 4.57 -21.07
CA TYR A 128 -0.70 4.19 -21.97
C TYR A 128 0.23 5.36 -22.34
N LEU A 129 -0.24 6.61 -22.29
CA LEU A 129 0.60 7.81 -22.43
C LEU A 129 1.26 8.17 -21.10
N ASP A 130 0.52 8.10 -19.99
CA ASP A 130 1.05 8.37 -18.66
C ASP A 130 2.20 7.41 -18.29
N LEU A 131 2.12 6.16 -18.73
CA LEU A 131 3.17 5.15 -18.56
C LEU A 131 4.47 5.49 -19.31
N ARG A 132 4.48 6.40 -20.27
CA ARG A 132 5.70 6.91 -20.92
C ARG A 132 6.49 7.86 -20.02
N ARG A 133 5.86 8.45 -18.99
CA ARG A 133 6.51 9.35 -18.04
C ARG A 133 7.47 8.57 -17.15
N THR A 134 8.66 9.14 -16.94
CA THR A 134 9.70 8.50 -16.12
C THR A 134 9.25 8.28 -14.68
N ALA A 135 8.53 9.23 -14.10
CA ALA A 135 8.02 9.13 -12.73
C ALA A 135 7.12 7.89 -12.51
N VAL A 136 6.24 7.57 -13.48
CA VAL A 136 5.35 6.39 -13.38
C VAL A 136 6.10 5.11 -13.75
N ARG A 137 6.89 5.14 -14.82
CA ARG A 137 7.65 3.97 -15.29
C ARG A 137 8.61 3.44 -14.23
N LYS A 138 9.34 4.30 -13.53
CA LYS A 138 10.28 3.91 -12.45
C LYS A 138 9.60 3.08 -11.36
N ASN A 139 8.33 3.34 -11.06
CA ASN A 139 7.59 2.57 -10.07
C ASN A 139 7.34 1.13 -10.55
N LEU A 140 7.05 0.95 -11.83
CA LEU A 140 6.88 -0.39 -12.42
C LEU A 140 8.22 -1.13 -12.58
N GLU A 141 9.29 -0.42 -12.88
CA GLU A 141 10.65 -0.98 -12.89
C GLU A 141 11.08 -1.42 -11.48
N LEU A 142 10.75 -0.62 -10.46
CA LEU A 142 10.95 -0.99 -9.06
C LEU A 142 10.13 -2.22 -8.67
N ARG A 143 8.85 -2.27 -9.08
CA ARG A 143 7.98 -3.43 -8.88
C ARG A 143 8.59 -4.69 -9.51
N HIS A 144 9.04 -4.61 -10.75
CA HIS A 144 9.71 -5.71 -11.44
C HIS A 144 10.95 -6.19 -10.66
N LYS A 145 11.83 -5.26 -10.29
CA LYS A 145 13.05 -5.59 -9.54
C LYS A 145 12.71 -6.24 -8.19
N MET A 146 11.75 -5.70 -7.45
CA MET A 146 11.30 -6.27 -6.18
C MET A 146 10.79 -7.69 -6.34
N THR A 147 9.96 -7.95 -7.36
CA THR A 147 9.43 -9.29 -7.63
C THR A 147 10.54 -10.31 -7.93
N ILE A 148 11.55 -9.91 -8.70
CA ILE A 148 12.70 -10.77 -8.99
C ILE A 148 13.52 -11.06 -7.73
N GLU A 149 13.80 -10.04 -6.91
CA GLU A 149 14.55 -10.24 -5.66
C GLU A 149 13.79 -11.08 -4.62
N VAL A 150 12.46 -10.92 -4.53
CA VAL A 150 11.62 -11.79 -3.70
C VAL A 150 11.74 -13.25 -4.13
N ARG A 151 11.63 -13.53 -5.45
CA ARG A 151 11.76 -14.90 -5.97
C ARG A 151 13.14 -15.50 -5.66
N LYS A 152 14.22 -14.73 -5.83
CA LYS A 152 15.57 -15.19 -5.49
C LYS A 152 15.69 -15.56 -4.01
N TYR A 153 15.24 -14.66 -3.13
CA TYR A 153 15.32 -14.91 -1.70
C TYR A 153 14.54 -16.15 -1.30
N LEU A 154 13.31 -16.31 -1.78
CA LEU A 154 12.45 -17.44 -1.42
C LEU A 154 12.97 -18.77 -2.02
N ASP A 155 13.49 -18.76 -3.24
CA ASP A 155 14.14 -19.92 -3.86
C ASP A 155 15.36 -20.37 -3.03
N GLU A 156 16.22 -19.43 -2.61
CA GLU A 156 17.37 -19.69 -1.74
C GLU A 156 16.97 -20.25 -0.36
N GLN A 157 15.74 -19.93 0.11
CA GLN A 157 15.17 -20.48 1.33
C GLN A 157 14.42 -21.80 1.11
N GLY A 158 14.45 -22.38 -0.09
CA GLY A 158 13.84 -23.67 -0.43
C GLY A 158 12.33 -23.62 -0.64
N PHE A 159 11.76 -22.46 -0.96
CA PHE A 159 10.36 -22.36 -1.34
C PHE A 159 10.15 -22.75 -2.80
N ILE A 160 8.99 -23.35 -3.07
CA ILE A 160 8.54 -23.69 -4.42
C ILE A 160 7.42 -22.72 -4.81
N GLU A 161 7.57 -22.05 -5.97
CA GLU A 161 6.49 -21.22 -6.54
C GLU A 161 5.44 -22.12 -7.17
N VAL A 162 4.20 -22.08 -6.65
CA VAL A 162 3.09 -22.89 -7.16
C VAL A 162 1.91 -21.98 -7.47
N GLU A 163 1.44 -22.01 -8.72
CA GLU A 163 0.22 -21.31 -9.10
C GLU A 163 -1.02 -22.03 -8.61
N THR A 164 -1.97 -21.28 -8.07
CA THR A 164 -3.28 -21.75 -7.67
C THR A 164 -4.37 -21.23 -8.61
N PRO A 165 -5.52 -21.91 -8.73
CA PRO A 165 -6.60 -21.47 -9.61
C PRO A 165 -7.11 -20.06 -9.27
N VAL A 166 -7.48 -19.31 -10.30
CA VAL A 166 -8.20 -18.02 -10.19
C VAL A 166 -9.72 -18.24 -10.22
N LEU A 167 -10.21 -19.28 -10.86
CA LEU A 167 -11.62 -19.68 -10.82
C LEU A 167 -11.82 -20.69 -9.69
N VAL A 168 -12.35 -20.24 -8.56
CA VAL A 168 -12.54 -21.05 -7.34
C VAL A 168 -14.00 -21.05 -6.90
N GLY A 169 -14.32 -21.80 -5.86
CA GLY A 169 -15.61 -21.67 -5.15
C GLY A 169 -15.59 -20.44 -4.23
N SER A 170 -16.77 -19.88 -3.97
CA SER A 170 -16.90 -18.79 -2.99
C SER A 170 -16.50 -19.28 -1.60
N THR A 171 -15.58 -18.56 -0.95
CA THR A 171 -15.15 -18.81 0.42
C THR A 171 -15.18 -17.48 1.19
N PRO A 172 -15.95 -17.39 2.28
CA PRO A 172 -16.05 -16.15 3.04
C PRO A 172 -14.75 -15.89 3.80
N GLU A 173 -13.96 -14.93 3.32
CA GLU A 173 -12.70 -14.47 3.94
C GLU A 173 -12.79 -13.01 4.45
N GLY A 174 -14.00 -12.49 4.67
CA GLY A 174 -14.23 -11.15 5.23
C GLY A 174 -14.64 -10.08 4.21
N ALA A 175 -14.23 -10.19 2.94
CA ALA A 175 -14.69 -9.32 1.85
C ALA A 175 -15.81 -9.97 1.02
N ARG A 176 -16.46 -9.20 0.15
CA ARG A 176 -17.36 -9.76 -0.87
C ARG A 176 -16.54 -10.31 -2.03
N ASP A 177 -17.05 -11.40 -2.63
CA ASP A 177 -16.43 -12.01 -3.79
C ASP A 177 -16.87 -11.33 -5.10
N PHE A 178 -15.95 -11.23 -6.04
CA PHE A 178 -16.30 -11.10 -7.45
C PHE A 178 -16.69 -12.47 -8.00
N VAL A 179 -17.82 -12.56 -8.69
CA VAL A 179 -18.34 -13.82 -9.21
C VAL A 179 -18.35 -13.88 -10.74
N VAL A 180 -18.09 -15.06 -11.27
CA VAL A 180 -18.05 -15.33 -12.71
C VAL A 180 -19.05 -16.45 -13.04
N PRO A 181 -20.06 -16.21 -13.89
CA PRO A 181 -21.05 -17.22 -14.23
C PRO A 181 -20.44 -18.35 -15.05
N SER A 182 -20.88 -19.60 -14.80
CA SER A 182 -20.46 -20.77 -15.54
C SER A 182 -21.46 -21.12 -16.65
N ARG A 183 -21.02 -21.01 -17.91
CA ARG A 183 -21.85 -21.42 -19.06
C ARG A 183 -22.12 -22.93 -19.08
N MET A 184 -21.13 -23.73 -18.65
CA MET A 184 -21.23 -25.19 -18.65
C MET A 184 -22.12 -25.73 -17.51
N ASN A 185 -22.31 -24.95 -16.45
CA ASN A 185 -23.12 -25.28 -15.28
C ASN A 185 -24.11 -24.16 -15.02
N PRO A 186 -25.24 -24.09 -15.73
CA PRO A 186 -26.19 -23.00 -15.59
C PRO A 186 -26.67 -22.81 -14.13
N GLY A 187 -26.72 -21.56 -13.67
CA GLY A 187 -27.08 -21.21 -12.29
C GLY A 187 -25.96 -21.38 -11.28
N GLN A 188 -24.76 -21.81 -11.70
CA GLN A 188 -23.56 -21.89 -10.84
C GLN A 188 -22.53 -20.83 -11.24
N PHE A 189 -21.75 -20.40 -10.24
CA PHE A 189 -20.77 -19.33 -10.39
C PHE A 189 -19.41 -19.79 -9.81
N TYR A 190 -18.35 -19.39 -10.49
CA TYR A 190 -17.04 -19.30 -9.87
C TYR A 190 -16.93 -17.99 -9.08
N ALA A 191 -16.09 -17.96 -8.08
CA ALA A 191 -15.61 -16.76 -7.45
C ALA A 191 -14.16 -16.48 -7.86
N LEU A 192 -13.75 -15.20 -7.83
CA LEU A 192 -12.34 -14.83 -7.91
C LEU A 192 -11.75 -14.86 -6.49
N PRO A 193 -10.53 -15.39 -6.28
CA PRO A 193 -10.00 -15.64 -4.94
C PRO A 193 -9.66 -14.32 -4.22
N GLN A 194 -10.09 -14.21 -2.98
CA GLN A 194 -9.68 -13.11 -2.09
C GLN A 194 -8.22 -13.26 -1.64
N SER A 195 -7.79 -14.51 -1.50
CA SER A 195 -6.41 -14.96 -1.31
C SER A 195 -6.34 -16.46 -1.61
N PRO A 196 -5.16 -17.07 -1.81
CA PRO A 196 -5.03 -18.51 -1.97
C PRO A 196 -5.03 -19.28 -0.62
N GLN A 197 -5.64 -18.75 0.45
CA GLN A 197 -5.52 -19.25 1.82
C GLN A 197 -5.81 -20.74 1.96
N THR A 198 -6.95 -21.21 1.48
CA THR A 198 -7.32 -22.64 1.60
C THR A 198 -6.45 -23.55 0.74
N LEU A 199 -6.04 -23.07 -0.43
CA LEU A 199 -5.23 -23.82 -1.38
C LEU A 199 -3.78 -23.99 -0.89
N LYS A 200 -3.19 -22.96 -0.30
CA LYS A 200 -1.84 -23.06 0.26
C LYS A 200 -1.79 -24.01 1.48
N GLN A 201 -2.86 -24.05 2.29
CA GLN A 201 -2.98 -25.04 3.37
C GLN A 201 -3.07 -26.46 2.81
N LEU A 202 -3.81 -26.67 1.70
CA LEU A 202 -3.83 -27.96 1.00
C LEU A 202 -2.46 -28.37 0.46
N LEU A 203 -1.65 -27.41 -0.01
CA LEU A 203 -0.26 -27.67 -0.42
C LEU A 203 0.61 -28.14 0.75
N MET A 204 0.37 -27.62 1.97
CA MET A 204 1.05 -28.13 3.17
C MET A 204 0.64 -29.58 3.47
N VAL A 205 -0.66 -29.89 3.43
CA VAL A 205 -1.16 -31.28 3.54
C VAL A 205 -0.57 -32.18 2.45
N SER A 206 -0.30 -31.61 1.26
CA SER A 206 0.31 -32.32 0.12
C SER A 206 1.83 -32.50 0.24
N GLY A 207 2.46 -32.01 1.31
CA GLY A 207 3.87 -32.20 1.59
C GLY A 207 4.82 -31.26 0.83
N PHE A 208 4.37 -30.10 0.39
CA PHE A 208 5.22 -29.09 -0.28
C PHE A 208 6.18 -28.37 0.66
N ASP A 209 6.01 -28.46 1.97
CA ASP A 209 6.84 -27.87 3.01
C ASP A 209 6.93 -26.35 2.98
N ARG A 210 7.37 -25.76 1.87
CA ARG A 210 7.52 -24.31 1.69
C ARG A 210 6.99 -23.89 0.33
N TYR A 211 5.91 -23.15 0.36
CA TYR A 211 5.19 -22.63 -0.81
C TYR A 211 5.26 -21.13 -0.87
N PHE A 212 5.38 -20.57 -2.07
CA PHE A 212 5.04 -19.18 -2.33
C PHE A 212 4.35 -18.98 -3.68
N GLN A 213 3.71 -17.85 -3.84
CA GLN A 213 3.14 -17.39 -5.10
C GLN A 213 3.11 -15.85 -5.14
N ILE A 214 3.40 -15.27 -6.30
CA ILE A 214 3.06 -13.88 -6.58
C ILE A 214 1.60 -13.88 -7.06
N ALA A 215 0.69 -13.84 -6.09
CA ALA A 215 -0.73 -14.14 -6.29
C ALA A 215 -1.54 -12.89 -6.64
N LYS A 216 -2.41 -13.01 -7.64
CA LYS A 216 -3.46 -12.03 -7.90
C LYS A 216 -4.64 -12.32 -6.97
N CYS A 217 -5.07 -11.28 -6.25
CA CYS A 217 -6.17 -11.34 -5.29
C CYS A 217 -7.25 -10.31 -5.65
N PHE A 218 -8.50 -10.64 -5.30
CA PHE A 218 -9.68 -9.87 -5.68
C PHE A 218 -10.59 -9.66 -4.48
N ARG A 219 -10.97 -8.42 -4.18
CA ARG A 219 -11.88 -8.09 -3.08
C ARG A 219 -12.81 -6.97 -3.49
N ASP A 220 -14.13 -7.21 -3.38
CA ASP A 220 -15.16 -6.21 -3.62
C ASP A 220 -15.42 -5.44 -2.32
N GLU A 221 -14.59 -4.44 -2.09
CA GLU A 221 -14.57 -3.57 -0.91
C GLU A 221 -14.56 -2.09 -1.32
N ASP A 222 -14.84 -1.22 -0.36
CA ASP A 222 -14.70 0.22 -0.55
C ASP A 222 -13.26 0.61 -0.87
N LEU A 223 -13.09 1.35 -1.95
CA LEU A 223 -11.78 1.74 -2.44
C LEU A 223 -11.20 2.92 -1.67
N ARG A 224 -9.89 2.84 -1.41
CA ARG A 224 -9.10 3.88 -0.76
C ARG A 224 -7.76 4.04 -1.49
N ALA A 225 -6.94 4.99 -1.05
CA ALA A 225 -5.61 5.21 -1.65
C ALA A 225 -4.69 3.96 -1.59
N ASP A 226 -4.87 3.12 -0.59
CA ASP A 226 -4.12 1.89 -0.33
C ASP A 226 -4.89 0.60 -0.67
N ARG A 227 -6.05 0.70 -1.35
CA ARG A 227 -6.91 -0.44 -1.73
C ARG A 227 -7.31 -0.38 -3.20
N GLN A 228 -7.24 -1.53 -3.84
CA GLN A 228 -7.74 -1.77 -5.20
C GLN A 228 -8.58 -3.04 -5.22
N PRO A 229 -9.60 -3.17 -6.09
CA PRO A 229 -10.44 -4.36 -6.15
C PRO A 229 -9.67 -5.60 -6.63
N GLU A 230 -8.57 -5.39 -7.33
CA GLU A 230 -7.57 -6.39 -7.69
C GLU A 230 -6.18 -5.90 -7.32
N PHE A 231 -5.42 -6.74 -6.62
CA PHE A 231 -4.09 -6.41 -6.12
C PHE A 231 -3.20 -7.65 -6.12
N THR A 232 -1.94 -7.50 -5.76
CA THR A 232 -0.97 -8.59 -5.80
C THR A 232 -0.39 -8.84 -4.41
N GLN A 233 -0.35 -10.11 -4.02
CA GLN A 233 0.31 -10.56 -2.79
C GLN A 233 1.56 -11.38 -3.11
N ILE A 234 2.57 -11.26 -2.25
CA ILE A 234 3.60 -12.27 -2.07
C ILE A 234 3.03 -13.19 -1.00
N ASP A 235 2.44 -14.31 -1.43
CA ASP A 235 1.76 -15.25 -0.55
C ASP A 235 2.66 -16.44 -0.25
N CYS A 236 2.79 -16.81 1.03
CA CYS A 236 3.72 -17.84 1.50
C CYS A 236 3.09 -18.72 2.57
N GLU A 237 3.49 -20.01 2.61
CA GLU A 237 3.11 -20.94 3.65
C GLU A 237 4.25 -21.95 3.90
N MET A 238 4.40 -22.37 5.16
CA MET A 238 5.47 -23.28 5.61
C MET A 238 4.90 -24.35 6.55
N SER A 239 5.38 -25.58 6.43
CA SER A 239 5.08 -26.68 7.33
C SER A 239 6.10 -26.82 8.44
N PHE A 240 5.69 -27.43 9.57
CA PHE A 240 6.54 -27.73 10.72
C PHE A 240 7.22 -26.50 11.33
N VAL A 241 6.45 -25.43 11.49
CA VAL A 241 6.92 -24.14 11.97
C VAL A 241 6.06 -23.61 13.11
N GLU A 242 6.70 -22.80 13.95
CA GLU A 242 6.09 -21.95 14.97
C GLU A 242 6.15 -20.47 14.54
N GLN A 243 5.52 -19.60 15.30
CA GLN A 243 5.44 -18.16 15.01
C GLN A 243 6.82 -17.53 14.74
N ASP A 244 7.80 -17.87 15.56
CA ASP A 244 9.15 -17.29 15.47
C ASP A 244 9.89 -17.71 14.21
N ASP A 245 9.66 -18.93 13.72
CA ASP A 245 10.28 -19.41 12.47
C ASP A 245 9.81 -18.57 11.29
N VAL A 246 8.49 -18.33 11.22
CA VAL A 246 7.89 -17.51 10.17
C VAL A 246 8.35 -16.06 10.28
N ILE A 247 8.27 -15.47 11.48
CA ILE A 247 8.68 -14.07 11.71
C ILE A 247 10.14 -13.87 11.30
N ASN A 248 11.06 -14.74 11.74
CA ASN A 248 12.49 -14.59 11.49
C ASN A 248 12.84 -14.72 10.00
N LEU A 249 12.24 -15.68 9.29
CA LEU A 249 12.47 -15.86 7.86
C LEU A 249 12.04 -14.62 7.07
N PHE A 250 10.86 -14.08 7.35
CA PHE A 250 10.31 -12.95 6.61
C PHE A 250 10.87 -11.59 7.08
N GLU A 251 11.40 -11.49 8.28
CA GLU A 251 12.27 -10.38 8.69
C GLU A 251 13.56 -10.39 7.88
N GLY A 252 14.15 -11.57 7.67
CA GLY A 252 15.30 -11.76 6.78
C GLY A 252 15.02 -11.29 5.36
N MET A 253 13.84 -11.63 4.80
CA MET A 253 13.41 -11.15 3.48
C MET A 253 13.30 -9.62 3.43
N ALA A 254 12.69 -9.01 4.43
CA ALA A 254 12.59 -7.55 4.51
C ALA A 254 13.98 -6.89 4.53
N LYS A 255 14.89 -7.36 5.38
CA LYS A 255 16.28 -6.86 5.44
C LYS A 255 17.00 -7.02 4.12
N TYR A 256 16.84 -8.17 3.46
CA TYR A 256 17.39 -8.44 2.13
C TYR A 256 16.89 -7.45 1.08
N LEU A 257 15.58 -7.21 1.02
CA LEU A 257 14.98 -6.27 0.06
C LEU A 257 15.43 -4.83 0.30
N PHE A 258 15.47 -4.37 1.56
CA PHE A 258 15.97 -3.03 1.90
C PHE A 258 17.43 -2.86 1.47
N LYS A 259 18.28 -3.83 1.75
CA LYS A 259 19.70 -3.80 1.37
C LYS A 259 19.87 -3.83 -0.16
N THR A 260 19.22 -4.76 -0.85
CA THR A 260 19.43 -5.01 -2.29
C THR A 260 18.81 -3.93 -3.17
N ILE A 261 17.66 -3.39 -2.79
CA ILE A 261 16.89 -2.45 -3.62
C ILE A 261 17.14 -1.00 -3.21
N ARG A 262 17.18 -0.71 -1.90
CA ARG A 262 17.32 0.64 -1.36
C ARG A 262 18.73 0.99 -0.89
N GLY A 263 19.61 0.00 -0.76
CA GLY A 263 20.94 0.18 -0.17
C GLY A 263 20.88 0.53 1.34
N VAL A 264 19.77 0.23 2.01
CA VAL A 264 19.57 0.48 3.45
C VAL A 264 19.82 -0.81 4.21
N GLU A 265 20.74 -0.79 5.15
CA GLU A 265 21.06 -1.94 6.00
C GLU A 265 20.28 -1.83 7.32
N LEU A 266 19.43 -2.82 7.58
CA LEU A 266 18.65 -2.96 8.80
C LEU A 266 19.30 -4.06 9.66
N THR A 267 20.05 -3.67 10.69
CA THR A 267 20.86 -4.58 11.51
C THR A 267 20.10 -5.11 12.71
N GLU A 268 19.30 -4.26 13.36
CA GLU A 268 18.58 -4.63 14.58
C GLU A 268 17.35 -5.50 14.27
N PRO A 269 16.96 -6.40 15.19
CA PRO A 269 15.68 -7.10 15.11
C PRO A 269 14.51 -6.10 15.12
N PHE A 270 13.43 -6.43 14.37
CA PHE A 270 12.25 -5.56 14.39
C PHE A 270 11.55 -5.64 15.74
N GLN A 271 11.18 -4.47 16.28
CA GLN A 271 10.43 -4.40 17.52
C GLN A 271 9.15 -5.25 17.42
N ARG A 272 8.89 -6.07 18.43
CA ARG A 272 7.59 -6.75 18.61
C ARG A 272 6.75 -5.95 19.59
N MET A 273 5.51 -5.70 19.22
CA MET A 273 4.53 -4.93 19.99
C MET A 273 3.23 -5.71 20.06
N PRO A 274 2.74 -6.08 21.25
CA PRO A 274 1.40 -6.64 21.39
C PRO A 274 0.33 -5.70 20.84
N TRP A 275 -0.70 -6.25 20.21
CA TRP A 275 -1.81 -5.46 19.67
C TRP A 275 -2.44 -4.55 20.74
N SER A 276 -2.58 -5.03 21.96
CA SER A 276 -3.11 -4.26 23.08
C SER A 276 -2.29 -3.00 23.38
N GLU A 277 -0.95 -3.10 23.27
CA GLU A 277 -0.04 -1.98 23.45
C GLU A 277 -0.14 -1.00 22.27
N ALA A 278 -0.20 -1.50 21.04
CA ALA A 278 -0.38 -0.69 19.84
C ALA A 278 -1.67 0.14 19.91
N MET A 279 -2.77 -0.49 20.31
CA MET A 279 -4.06 0.20 20.49
C MET A 279 -4.05 1.17 21.66
N LYS A 280 -3.40 0.83 22.78
CA LYS A 280 -3.30 1.69 23.96
C LYS A 280 -2.56 2.98 23.67
N TYR A 281 -1.40 2.90 23.04
CA TYR A 281 -0.48 4.04 22.90
C TYR A 281 -0.56 4.75 21.55
N TYR A 282 -1.18 4.14 20.54
CA TYR A 282 -1.22 4.68 19.18
C TYR A 282 -2.60 4.63 18.54
N GLY A 283 -3.56 3.89 19.11
CA GLY A 283 -4.92 3.75 18.60
C GLY A 283 -5.01 3.05 17.23
N SER A 284 -4.00 2.27 16.89
CA SER A 284 -3.89 1.57 15.60
C SER A 284 -3.10 0.29 15.76
N ASP A 285 -3.52 -0.76 15.04
CA ASP A 285 -2.79 -2.01 14.85
C ASP A 285 -1.56 -1.88 13.93
N LYS A 286 -1.38 -0.72 13.31
CA LYS A 286 -0.27 -0.38 12.42
C LYS A 286 0.33 1.00 12.77
N PRO A 287 0.93 1.16 13.94
CA PRO A 287 1.43 2.46 14.40
C PRO A 287 2.62 2.94 13.55
N ASP A 288 2.65 4.25 13.28
CA ASP A 288 3.82 4.91 12.69
C ASP A 288 4.81 5.27 13.80
N LEU A 289 5.93 4.54 13.85
CA LEU A 289 6.97 4.71 14.87
C LEU A 289 8.11 5.65 14.44
N ARG A 290 8.00 6.35 13.31
CA ARG A 290 9.01 7.36 12.92
C ARG A 290 9.11 8.53 13.89
N PHE A 291 8.09 8.70 14.72
CA PHE A 291 8.02 9.77 15.74
C PHE A 291 7.30 9.28 17.01
N GLY A 292 7.48 9.99 18.09
CA GLY A 292 6.87 9.74 19.38
C GLY A 292 5.37 10.06 19.44
N MET A 293 4.94 10.96 20.33
CA MET A 293 3.54 11.32 20.61
C MET A 293 2.67 10.11 21.01
N LYS A 294 3.16 9.28 21.92
CA LYS A 294 2.34 8.23 22.55
C LYS A 294 1.14 8.85 23.25
N PHE A 295 0.02 8.15 23.22
CA PHE A 295 -1.17 8.57 23.97
C PHE A 295 -0.92 8.50 25.47
N VAL A 296 -1.44 9.48 26.18
CA VAL A 296 -1.54 9.50 27.64
C VAL A 296 -3.01 9.50 28.00
N GLU A 297 -3.44 8.54 28.81
CA GLU A 297 -4.78 8.47 29.36
C GLU A 297 -4.89 9.45 30.54
N LEU A 298 -5.98 10.22 30.57
CA LEU A 298 -6.17 11.33 31.49
C LEU A 298 -7.42 11.19 32.37
N MET A 299 -8.02 9.98 32.41
CA MET A 299 -9.25 9.74 33.19
C MET A 299 -9.08 10.10 34.65
N ASP A 300 -8.00 9.64 35.28
CA ASP A 300 -7.72 9.86 36.71
C ASP A 300 -7.30 11.31 37.04
N ILE A 301 -6.93 12.09 36.01
CA ILE A 301 -6.44 13.46 36.18
C ILE A 301 -7.53 14.49 35.90
N LEU A 302 -8.36 14.28 34.88
CA LEU A 302 -9.27 15.32 34.36
C LEU A 302 -10.76 15.05 34.57
N LYS A 303 -11.16 13.86 35.02
CA LYS A 303 -12.57 13.54 35.28
C LYS A 303 -13.00 13.98 36.67
N GLY A 304 -14.23 14.49 36.83
CA GLY A 304 -14.83 14.83 38.13
C GLY A 304 -14.69 16.29 38.57
N TYR A 305 -14.33 17.20 37.66
CA TYR A 305 -14.13 18.62 37.95
C TYR A 305 -15.25 19.52 37.45
N GLY A 306 -16.41 18.96 37.02
CA GLY A 306 -17.56 19.73 36.56
C GLY A 306 -17.53 20.14 35.10
N PHE A 307 -16.54 19.69 34.34
CA PHE A 307 -16.54 19.80 32.88
C PHE A 307 -17.29 18.61 32.28
N SER A 308 -18.57 18.80 31.97
CA SER A 308 -19.51 17.73 31.58
C SER A 308 -19.03 16.88 30.43
N VAL A 309 -18.24 17.44 29.48
CA VAL A 309 -17.68 16.70 28.35
C VAL A 309 -16.71 15.61 28.80
N PHE A 310 -15.90 15.89 29.84
CA PHE A 310 -14.97 14.92 30.41
C PHE A 310 -15.64 14.05 31.48
N ASP A 311 -16.55 14.64 32.28
CA ASP A 311 -17.20 13.91 33.37
C ASP A 311 -18.07 12.76 32.85
N ASN A 312 -18.68 12.93 31.68
CA ASN A 312 -19.50 11.91 31.01
C ASN A 312 -18.74 10.99 30.07
N ALA A 313 -17.43 11.19 29.88
CA ALA A 313 -16.63 10.39 28.97
C ALA A 313 -16.28 9.02 29.55
N ALA A 314 -16.27 7.99 28.70
CA ALA A 314 -15.69 6.68 29.00
C ALA A 314 -14.18 6.65 28.77
N TYR A 315 -13.65 7.60 27.99
CA TYR A 315 -12.21 7.74 27.73
C TYR A 315 -11.84 9.22 27.53
N ILE A 316 -10.76 9.63 28.16
CA ILE A 316 -10.09 10.92 27.97
C ILE A 316 -8.63 10.61 27.70
N GLY A 317 -8.11 11.02 26.55
CA GLY A 317 -6.70 10.80 26.20
C GLY A 317 -6.17 11.90 25.30
N GLY A 318 -4.86 12.01 25.26
CA GLY A 318 -4.23 13.08 24.49
C GLY A 318 -2.84 12.72 23.97
N ILE A 319 -2.30 13.66 23.20
CA ILE A 319 -0.94 13.66 22.67
C ILE A 319 -0.23 14.96 23.03
N CYS A 320 1.09 14.93 23.09
CA CYS A 320 1.94 16.10 23.25
C CYS A 320 2.71 16.36 21.95
N ALA A 321 2.43 17.48 21.30
CA ALA A 321 3.15 17.96 20.14
C ALA A 321 4.28 18.90 20.57
N GLU A 322 5.50 18.38 20.54
CA GLU A 322 6.70 19.10 20.98
C GLU A 322 6.92 20.38 20.15
N GLY A 323 7.18 21.50 20.81
CA GLY A 323 7.46 22.79 20.19
C GLY A 323 6.27 23.47 19.49
N ALA A 324 5.05 22.92 19.60
CA ALA A 324 3.88 23.43 18.86
C ALA A 324 3.01 24.43 19.64
N ALA A 325 3.44 24.92 20.81
CA ALA A 325 2.68 25.95 21.58
C ALA A 325 2.45 27.25 20.79
N HIS A 326 3.29 27.54 19.78
CA HIS A 326 3.18 28.69 18.91
C HIS A 326 2.00 28.63 17.92
N TYR A 327 1.30 27.51 17.81
CA TYR A 327 0.15 27.38 16.89
C TYR A 327 -0.85 28.48 17.17
N THR A 328 -1.24 29.19 16.11
CA THR A 328 -2.25 30.24 16.18
C THR A 328 -3.64 29.65 16.46
N ARG A 329 -4.57 30.50 16.89
CA ARG A 329 -5.97 30.09 17.07
C ARG A 329 -6.55 29.49 15.78
N LYS A 330 -6.24 30.07 14.62
CA LYS A 330 -6.70 29.56 13.31
C LYS A 330 -6.21 28.14 13.04
N GLN A 331 -4.97 27.80 13.42
CA GLN A 331 -4.44 26.45 13.27
C GLN A 331 -5.11 25.47 14.22
N ILE A 332 -5.38 25.88 15.49
CA ILE A 332 -6.12 25.04 16.44
C ILE A 332 -7.58 24.84 15.98
N ASP A 333 -8.24 25.89 15.48
CA ASP A 333 -9.59 25.77 14.93
C ASP A 333 -9.61 24.82 13.72
N ALA A 334 -8.59 24.86 12.86
CA ALA A 334 -8.44 23.92 11.74
C ALA A 334 -8.26 22.47 12.21
N LEU A 335 -7.49 22.21 13.29
CA LEU A 335 -7.38 20.88 13.89
C LEU A 335 -8.70 20.42 14.50
N THR A 336 -9.46 21.33 15.12
CA THR A 336 -10.78 21.04 15.65
C THR A 336 -11.75 20.63 14.55
N GLU A 337 -11.76 21.34 13.42
CA GLU A 337 -12.57 20.96 12.26
C GLU A 337 -12.09 19.66 11.61
N PHE A 338 -10.78 19.40 11.61
CA PHE A 338 -10.22 18.15 11.12
C PHE A 338 -10.74 16.94 11.90
N VAL A 339 -10.70 16.97 13.25
CA VAL A 339 -11.18 15.83 14.06
C VAL A 339 -12.68 15.65 14.02
N LYS A 340 -13.44 16.69 13.69
CA LYS A 340 -14.91 16.63 13.52
C LYS A 340 -15.35 16.07 12.17
N LYS A 341 -14.47 15.93 11.20
CA LYS A 341 -14.84 15.34 9.89
C LYS A 341 -15.58 14.02 10.10
N PRO A 342 -16.61 13.72 9.29
CA PRO A 342 -17.43 12.50 9.46
C PRO A 342 -16.61 11.21 9.52
N GLN A 343 -15.49 11.16 8.80
CA GLN A 343 -14.58 9.99 8.76
C GLN A 343 -13.85 9.77 10.09
N ILE A 344 -13.67 10.82 10.90
CA ILE A 344 -13.01 10.77 12.21
C ILE A 344 -14.06 10.78 13.30
N GLY A 345 -14.99 11.75 13.26
CA GLY A 345 -16.21 11.79 14.07
C GLY A 345 -16.00 12.15 15.54
N ALA A 346 -14.91 12.87 15.89
CA ALA A 346 -14.74 13.39 17.23
C ALA A 346 -15.69 14.58 17.48
N LYS A 347 -16.18 14.73 18.73
CA LYS A 347 -17.14 15.78 19.09
C LYS A 347 -16.50 17.17 19.24
N GLY A 348 -15.18 17.21 19.49
CA GLY A 348 -14.41 18.45 19.67
C GLY A 348 -12.97 18.16 20.03
N LEU A 349 -12.19 19.22 20.23
CA LEU A 349 -10.79 19.16 20.61
C LEU A 349 -10.54 20.11 21.79
N VAL A 350 -9.94 19.60 22.86
CA VAL A 350 -9.42 20.40 23.97
C VAL A 350 -7.91 20.53 23.80
N TYR A 351 -7.36 21.69 24.08
CA TYR A 351 -5.92 21.91 24.00
C TYR A 351 -5.37 22.62 25.24
N ALA A 352 -4.12 22.39 25.52
CA ALA A 352 -3.35 23.13 26.53
C ALA A 352 -1.96 23.47 25.98
N ARG A 353 -1.48 24.66 26.30
CA ARG A 353 -0.14 25.14 25.95
C ARG A 353 0.72 25.21 27.20
N VAL A 354 1.94 24.78 27.08
CA VAL A 354 2.95 25.01 28.12
C VAL A 354 3.70 26.30 27.74
N GLU A 355 3.42 27.36 28.46
CA GLU A 355 4.04 28.67 28.24
C GLU A 355 5.54 28.65 28.59
N ALA A 356 6.27 29.70 28.18
CA ALA A 356 7.72 29.78 28.36
C ALA A 356 8.18 29.72 29.84
N ASP A 357 7.34 30.20 30.76
CA ASP A 357 7.54 30.16 32.19
C ASP A 357 7.16 28.82 32.86
N GLY A 358 6.66 27.86 32.04
CA GLY A 358 6.20 26.56 32.49
C GLY A 358 4.73 26.52 32.93
N HIS A 359 4.03 27.66 32.93
CA HIS A 359 2.59 27.72 33.21
C HIS A 359 1.80 27.02 32.14
N VAL A 360 0.72 26.35 32.53
CA VAL A 360 -0.17 25.65 31.59
C VAL A 360 -1.44 26.48 31.37
N LYS A 361 -1.69 26.84 30.12
CA LYS A 361 -2.91 27.54 29.67
C LYS A 361 -3.75 26.61 28.82
N SER A 362 -4.96 26.32 29.28
CA SER A 362 -5.89 25.40 28.61
C SER A 362 -7.14 26.12 28.07
N SER A 363 -7.74 25.56 27.05
CA SER A 363 -9.06 26.00 26.55
C SER A 363 -10.20 25.76 27.57
N VAL A 364 -9.93 24.98 28.62
CA VAL A 364 -10.88 24.60 29.69
C VAL A 364 -10.38 24.96 31.08
N ASP A 365 -9.41 25.87 31.19
CA ASP A 365 -8.75 26.27 32.46
C ASP A 365 -9.71 26.75 33.54
N LYS A 366 -10.87 27.28 33.18
CA LYS A 366 -11.93 27.68 34.15
C LYS A 366 -12.48 26.53 35.00
N PHE A 367 -12.26 25.28 34.61
CA PHE A 367 -12.72 24.10 35.35
C PHE A 367 -11.61 23.45 36.19
N TYR A 368 -10.34 23.79 35.95
CA TYR A 368 -9.20 23.10 36.53
C TYR A 368 -8.24 24.06 37.25
N SER A 369 -7.82 23.67 38.44
CA SER A 369 -6.76 24.40 39.13
C SER A 369 -5.41 24.22 38.41
N GLN A 370 -4.46 25.12 38.71
CA GLN A 370 -3.10 24.99 38.13
C GLN A 370 -2.38 23.71 38.59
N GLU A 371 -2.71 23.17 39.79
CA GLU A 371 -2.14 21.89 40.25
C GLU A 371 -2.59 20.74 39.33
N VAL A 372 -3.87 20.69 38.92
CA VAL A 372 -4.39 19.66 38.03
C VAL A 372 -3.79 19.80 36.63
N LEU A 373 -3.70 21.04 36.11
CA LEU A 373 -3.07 21.29 34.81
C LEU A 373 -1.58 20.94 34.82
N GLN A 374 -0.90 21.13 35.95
CA GLN A 374 0.50 20.73 36.14
C GLN A 374 0.65 19.21 36.18
N GLN A 375 -0.26 18.48 36.85
CA GLN A 375 -0.28 17.01 36.84
C GLN A 375 -0.48 16.48 35.40
N MET A 376 -1.37 17.09 34.65
CA MET A 376 -1.57 16.77 33.23
C MET A 376 -0.28 16.96 32.42
N LYS A 377 0.39 18.13 32.56
CA LYS A 377 1.69 18.41 31.91
C LYS A 377 2.74 17.36 32.26
N GLU A 378 2.85 16.97 33.53
CA GLU A 378 3.79 15.97 34.03
C GLU A 378 3.50 14.58 33.43
N ALA A 379 2.22 14.20 33.29
CA ALA A 379 1.81 12.93 32.69
C ALA A 379 2.30 12.80 31.24
N PHE A 380 2.39 13.91 30.50
CA PHE A 380 2.97 13.94 29.15
C PHE A 380 4.50 14.12 29.13
N GLY A 381 5.12 14.48 30.25
CA GLY A 381 6.49 14.95 30.25
C GLY A 381 6.70 16.23 29.44
N ALA A 382 5.64 17.04 29.29
CA ALA A 382 5.62 18.20 28.42
C ALA A 382 6.51 19.35 28.96
N LYS A 383 7.15 20.05 28.04
CA LYS A 383 8.12 21.12 28.32
C LYS A 383 7.56 22.48 27.87
N PRO A 384 8.13 23.59 28.36
CA PRO A 384 7.83 24.91 27.81
C PRO A 384 7.95 24.93 26.28
N GLY A 385 6.91 25.43 25.61
CA GLY A 385 6.81 25.44 24.14
C GLY A 385 6.00 24.29 23.54
N ASP A 386 5.53 23.33 24.33
CA ASP A 386 4.75 22.17 23.86
C ASP A 386 3.25 22.45 23.85
N LEU A 387 2.55 21.76 22.95
CA LEU A 387 1.10 21.78 22.79
C LEU A 387 0.51 20.40 23.11
N ILE A 388 -0.38 20.36 24.10
CA ILE A 388 -1.14 19.16 24.45
C ILE A 388 -2.50 19.23 23.76
N LEU A 389 -2.89 18.14 23.08
CA LEU A 389 -4.16 17.99 22.37
C LEU A 389 -4.91 16.80 22.95
N ILE A 390 -6.17 16.99 23.32
CA ILE A 390 -6.98 16.02 24.08
C ILE A 390 -8.29 15.77 23.37
N LEU A 391 -8.64 14.49 23.21
CA LEU A 391 -9.95 14.02 22.79
C LEU A 391 -10.62 13.23 23.93
N SER A 392 -11.95 13.22 23.90
CA SER A 392 -12.76 12.42 24.82
C SER A 392 -13.97 11.83 24.09
N GLY A 393 -14.47 10.71 24.56
CA GLY A 393 -15.63 10.03 23.98
C GLY A 393 -16.27 9.03 24.91
N ASP A 394 -17.40 8.50 24.47
CA ASP A 394 -18.21 7.49 25.14
C ASP A 394 -17.76 6.04 24.85
N ASP A 395 -16.80 5.87 23.96
CA ASP A 395 -16.18 4.61 23.60
C ASP A 395 -14.65 4.80 23.55
N ALA A 396 -13.92 4.01 24.33
CA ALA A 396 -12.46 4.12 24.44
C ALA A 396 -11.73 3.74 23.14
N MET A 397 -12.18 2.67 22.49
CA MET A 397 -11.53 2.18 21.26
C MET A 397 -11.75 3.17 20.11
N LYS A 398 -12.97 3.65 19.93
CA LYS A 398 -13.32 4.67 18.94
C LYS A 398 -12.53 5.96 19.18
N THR A 399 -12.43 6.41 20.42
CA THR A 399 -11.71 7.65 20.75
C THR A 399 -10.21 7.51 20.52
N ARG A 400 -9.60 6.34 20.81
CA ARG A 400 -8.20 6.06 20.47
C ARG A 400 -7.95 6.07 18.96
N LYS A 401 -8.87 5.52 18.15
CA LYS A 401 -8.79 5.61 16.67
C LYS A 401 -8.87 7.07 16.19
N GLN A 402 -9.75 7.89 16.77
CA GLN A 402 -9.83 9.33 16.45
C GLN A 402 -8.54 10.07 16.83
N LEU A 403 -7.96 9.73 17.99
CA LEU A 403 -6.71 10.31 18.46
C LEU A 403 -5.51 9.89 17.59
N CYS A 404 -5.57 8.69 17.00
CA CYS A 404 -4.58 8.24 16.01
C CYS A 404 -4.57 9.14 14.78
N GLU A 405 -5.74 9.49 14.24
CA GLU A 405 -5.84 10.40 13.09
C GLU A 405 -5.25 11.78 13.42
N LEU A 406 -5.55 12.31 14.61
CA LEU A 406 -4.97 13.57 15.09
C LEU A 406 -3.44 13.48 15.23
N ARG A 407 -2.94 12.37 15.77
CA ARG A 407 -1.50 12.12 15.89
C ARG A 407 -0.79 12.10 14.53
N LEU A 408 -1.37 11.43 13.54
CA LEU A 408 -0.83 11.35 12.18
C LEU A 408 -0.85 12.71 11.49
N GLU A 409 -1.91 13.49 11.67
CA GLU A 409 -2.02 14.86 11.16
C GLU A 409 -0.95 15.76 11.77
N MET A 410 -0.78 15.72 13.09
CA MET A 410 0.29 16.48 13.77
C MET A 410 1.67 16.05 13.30
N GLY A 411 1.91 14.75 13.16
CA GLY A 411 3.15 14.21 12.62
C GLY A 411 3.46 14.73 11.20
N SER A 412 2.43 14.90 10.37
CA SER A 412 2.56 15.48 9.02
C SER A 412 2.86 16.98 9.08
N GLN A 413 2.09 17.75 9.87
CA GLN A 413 2.27 19.19 9.99
C GLN A 413 3.66 19.58 10.56
N LEU A 414 4.19 18.75 11.46
CA LEU A 414 5.51 18.95 12.06
C LEU A 414 6.67 18.35 11.24
N GLY A 415 6.39 17.76 10.07
CA GLY A 415 7.40 17.16 9.20
C GLY A 415 8.07 15.90 9.77
N LEU A 416 7.43 15.23 10.72
CA LEU A 416 7.98 14.05 11.41
C LEU A 416 7.84 12.75 10.61
N ARG A 417 6.98 12.76 9.59
CA ARG A 417 6.69 11.61 8.71
C ARG A 417 7.60 11.59 7.47
N ASP A 418 8.91 11.64 7.69
CA ASP A 418 9.91 11.60 6.61
C ASP A 418 9.80 10.27 5.82
N LYS A 419 9.57 10.36 4.53
CA LYS A 419 9.44 9.22 3.61
C LYS A 419 10.75 8.44 3.39
N ASN A 420 11.88 9.01 3.76
CA ASN A 420 13.21 8.38 3.65
C ASN A 420 13.61 7.63 4.94
N LYS A 421 12.82 7.75 6.01
CA LYS A 421 12.98 6.98 7.24
C LYS A 421 12.04 5.79 7.25
N PHE A 422 12.54 4.64 7.65
CA PHE A 422 11.79 3.39 7.71
C PHE A 422 11.77 2.87 9.14
N ALA A 423 10.60 2.87 9.75
CA ALA A 423 10.35 2.31 11.07
C ALA A 423 9.51 1.05 10.92
N LEU A 424 10.17 -0.11 11.03
CA LEU A 424 9.54 -1.42 10.93
C LEU A 424 9.27 -1.99 12.32
N LEU A 425 8.13 -2.65 12.46
CA LEU A 425 7.77 -3.39 13.67
C LEU A 425 6.91 -4.60 13.30
N ARG A 426 6.81 -5.53 14.27
CA ARG A 426 5.86 -6.65 14.27
C ARG A 426 4.77 -6.35 15.30
N VAL A 427 3.52 -6.35 14.87
CA VAL A 427 2.39 -6.37 15.78
C VAL A 427 1.97 -7.82 15.96
N VAL A 428 1.82 -8.25 17.21
CA VAL A 428 1.54 -9.63 17.60
C VAL A 428 0.42 -9.69 18.64
N ASP A 429 -0.01 -10.90 19.00
CA ASP A 429 -1.01 -11.14 20.05
C ASP A 429 -2.31 -10.38 19.82
N PHE A 430 -2.81 -10.48 18.59
CA PHE A 430 -4.12 -9.92 18.22
C PHE A 430 -5.25 -10.61 18.97
N PRO A 431 -6.39 -9.95 19.23
CA PRO A 431 -7.60 -10.66 19.63
C PRO A 431 -7.97 -11.71 18.59
N MET A 432 -8.41 -12.88 19.05
CA MET A 432 -8.88 -13.94 18.16
C MET A 432 -10.20 -13.58 17.51
N PHE A 433 -11.06 -12.92 18.27
CA PHE A 433 -12.42 -12.56 17.88
C PHE A 433 -12.67 -11.06 18.05
N GLU A 434 -13.59 -10.56 17.26
CA GLU A 434 -14.20 -9.24 17.45
C GLU A 434 -15.74 -9.37 17.40
N TRP A 435 -16.43 -8.53 18.14
CA TRP A 435 -17.88 -8.48 18.11
C TRP A 435 -18.37 -7.69 16.91
N SER A 436 -19.28 -8.27 16.14
CA SER A 436 -19.99 -7.59 15.05
C SER A 436 -21.38 -7.18 15.51
N ASP A 437 -21.62 -5.87 15.61
CA ASP A 437 -22.97 -5.34 15.92
C ASP A 437 -23.96 -5.62 14.78
N GLU A 438 -23.49 -5.64 13.53
CA GLU A 438 -24.30 -5.93 12.34
C GLU A 438 -24.78 -7.39 12.33
N GLU A 439 -23.85 -8.32 12.57
CA GLU A 439 -24.14 -9.77 12.57
C GLU A 439 -24.62 -10.29 13.94
N ASN A 440 -24.52 -9.45 15.01
CA ASN A 440 -24.85 -9.77 16.40
C ASN A 440 -24.18 -11.09 16.87
N ARG A 441 -22.88 -11.25 16.54
CA ARG A 441 -22.09 -12.43 16.90
C ARG A 441 -20.59 -12.12 16.89
N LEU A 442 -19.82 -13.06 17.45
CA LEU A 442 -18.35 -13.04 17.30
C LEU A 442 -17.96 -13.35 15.85
N MET A 443 -16.99 -12.58 15.34
CA MET A 443 -16.33 -12.78 14.06
C MET A 443 -14.85 -13.05 14.31
N ALA A 444 -14.21 -13.82 13.42
CA ALA A 444 -12.77 -13.96 13.47
C ALA A 444 -12.12 -12.62 13.05
N MET A 445 -11.17 -12.14 13.84
CA MET A 445 -10.48 -10.89 13.52
C MET A 445 -9.62 -11.01 12.25
N HIS A 446 -9.05 -12.18 11.97
CA HIS A 446 -8.29 -12.49 10.76
C HIS A 446 -9.09 -13.43 9.86
N HIS A 447 -9.05 -14.73 10.15
CA HIS A 447 -9.81 -15.76 9.44
C HIS A 447 -10.04 -17.00 10.35
N PRO A 448 -11.03 -17.86 10.02
CA PRO A 448 -11.42 -18.98 10.88
C PRO A 448 -10.34 -20.07 11.09
N PHE A 449 -9.27 -20.06 10.29
CA PHE A 449 -8.19 -21.06 10.35
C PHE A 449 -7.00 -20.60 11.20
N THR A 450 -7.05 -19.41 11.79
CA THR A 450 -6.01 -18.88 12.68
C THR A 450 -5.98 -19.69 13.97
N HIS A 451 -4.78 -20.11 14.40
CA HIS A 451 -4.58 -20.81 15.68
C HIS A 451 -4.68 -19.83 16.85
N PRO A 452 -5.43 -20.13 17.91
CA PRO A 452 -5.32 -19.38 19.16
C PRO A 452 -3.95 -19.61 19.81
N LYS A 453 -3.49 -18.71 20.68
CA LYS A 453 -2.34 -19.01 21.54
C LYS A 453 -2.62 -20.26 22.37
N ASP A 454 -1.64 -21.16 22.50
CA ASP A 454 -1.82 -22.45 23.21
C ASP A 454 -2.30 -22.26 24.66
N GLU A 455 -1.75 -21.26 25.36
CA GLU A 455 -2.13 -20.92 26.73
C GLU A 455 -3.57 -20.38 26.85
N ASP A 456 -4.16 -19.87 25.75
CA ASP A 456 -5.50 -19.29 25.73
C ASP A 456 -6.58 -20.31 25.28
N ILE A 457 -6.21 -21.50 24.78
CA ILE A 457 -7.16 -22.53 24.33
C ILE A 457 -8.24 -22.83 25.37
N PRO A 458 -7.95 -22.96 26.68
CA PRO A 458 -8.98 -23.19 27.68
C PRO A 458 -10.01 -22.05 27.82
N LEU A 459 -9.67 -20.83 27.38
CA LEU A 459 -10.58 -19.69 27.39
C LEU A 459 -11.66 -19.77 26.31
N LEU A 460 -11.49 -20.59 25.29
CA LEU A 460 -12.50 -20.78 24.24
C LEU A 460 -13.86 -21.24 24.79
N ASP A 461 -13.86 -21.99 25.91
CA ASP A 461 -15.07 -22.47 26.56
C ASP A 461 -15.64 -21.50 27.60
N THR A 462 -14.82 -20.57 28.14
CA THR A 462 -15.19 -19.76 29.30
C THR A 462 -15.26 -18.26 29.00
N ASN A 463 -14.37 -17.74 28.17
CA ASN A 463 -14.27 -16.34 27.81
C ASN A 463 -13.62 -16.16 26.44
N PRO A 464 -14.31 -16.47 25.33
CA PRO A 464 -13.75 -16.43 23.98
C PRO A 464 -13.19 -15.05 23.59
N GLU A 465 -13.78 -13.97 24.09
CA GLU A 465 -13.34 -12.60 23.80
C GLU A 465 -11.92 -12.27 24.30
N ALA A 466 -11.45 -13.02 25.30
CA ALA A 466 -10.10 -12.84 25.85
C ALA A 466 -9.01 -13.67 25.14
N VAL A 467 -9.41 -14.54 24.20
CA VAL A 467 -8.49 -15.41 23.48
C VAL A 467 -7.65 -14.58 22.49
N ARG A 468 -6.35 -14.75 22.53
CA ARG A 468 -5.41 -14.16 21.58
C ARG A 468 -5.13 -15.10 20.42
N ALA A 469 -5.02 -14.53 19.23
CA ALA A 469 -4.60 -15.22 18.03
C ALA A 469 -3.07 -15.38 17.98
N ASP A 470 -2.60 -16.51 17.48
CA ASP A 470 -1.20 -16.69 17.09
C ASP A 470 -0.95 -16.07 15.71
N ALA A 471 -1.18 -14.75 15.63
CA ALA A 471 -1.11 -13.92 14.44
C ALA A 471 -0.07 -12.81 14.59
N TYR A 472 0.44 -12.36 13.44
CA TYR A 472 1.52 -11.39 13.39
C TYR A 472 1.45 -10.58 12.10
N ASP A 473 1.57 -9.25 12.22
CA ASP A 473 1.65 -8.32 11.09
C ASP A 473 3.01 -7.63 11.03
N MET A 474 3.51 -7.40 9.83
CA MET A 474 4.63 -6.50 9.61
C MET A 474 4.13 -5.13 9.21
N VAL A 475 4.55 -4.13 9.95
CA VAL A 475 4.18 -2.73 9.75
C VAL A 475 5.42 -1.91 9.41
N CYS A 476 5.29 -1.00 8.47
CA CYS A 476 6.29 0.00 8.14
C CYS A 476 5.64 1.37 8.00
N ASN A 477 6.10 2.36 8.77
CA ASN A 477 5.67 3.75 8.63
C ASN A 477 4.15 3.97 8.74
N GLY A 478 3.45 3.20 9.55
CA GLY A 478 2.00 3.28 9.68
C GLY A 478 1.21 2.52 8.61
N VAL A 479 1.88 1.71 7.82
CA VAL A 479 1.28 0.85 6.79
C VAL A 479 1.54 -0.61 7.11
N GLU A 480 0.49 -1.41 7.18
CA GLU A 480 0.59 -2.86 7.22
C GLU A 480 1.12 -3.36 5.87
N LEU A 481 2.34 -3.88 5.86
CA LEU A 481 2.94 -4.49 4.67
C LEU A 481 2.37 -5.87 4.37
N GLY A 482 1.90 -6.54 5.38
CA GLY A 482 1.22 -7.82 5.33
C GLY A 482 1.29 -8.53 6.66
N GLY A 483 0.49 -9.57 6.77
CA GLY A 483 0.35 -10.36 7.99
C GLY A 483 0.15 -11.83 7.73
N GLY A 484 0.10 -12.57 8.82
CA GLY A 484 -0.11 -13.99 8.81
C GLY A 484 -0.39 -14.55 10.19
N SER A 485 -0.47 -15.87 10.26
CA SER A 485 -0.69 -16.58 11.52
C SER A 485 -0.16 -18.01 11.44
N ILE A 486 -0.06 -18.64 12.58
CA ILE A 486 -0.06 -20.11 12.66
C ILE A 486 -1.49 -20.59 12.42
N ARG A 487 -1.65 -21.73 11.75
CA ARG A 487 -2.94 -22.27 11.35
C ARG A 487 -3.37 -23.40 12.27
N ILE A 488 -4.67 -23.53 12.46
CA ILE A 488 -5.23 -24.73 13.09
C ILE A 488 -5.00 -25.91 12.14
N HIS A 489 -4.42 -26.99 12.66
CA HIS A 489 -4.26 -28.25 11.94
C HIS A 489 -5.00 -29.41 12.63
N ASP A 490 -5.47 -29.21 13.86
CA ASP A 490 -6.31 -30.13 14.59
C ASP A 490 -7.79 -29.95 14.23
N SER A 491 -8.44 -31.03 13.82
CA SER A 491 -9.83 -31.01 13.36
C SER A 491 -10.85 -30.73 14.47
N GLN A 492 -10.55 -31.09 15.73
CA GLN A 492 -11.46 -30.83 16.86
C GLN A 492 -11.41 -29.36 17.25
N LEU A 493 -10.20 -28.78 17.32
CA LEU A 493 -10.03 -27.36 17.55
C LEU A 493 -10.69 -26.53 16.43
N GLN A 494 -10.55 -26.95 15.17
CA GLN A 494 -11.20 -26.26 14.04
C GLN A 494 -12.73 -26.31 14.13
N ALA A 495 -13.30 -27.45 14.51
CA ALA A 495 -14.74 -27.56 14.71
C ALA A 495 -15.23 -26.65 15.85
N LYS A 496 -14.47 -26.57 16.95
CA LYS A 496 -14.76 -25.64 18.07
C LYS A 496 -14.73 -24.18 17.64
N MET A 497 -13.76 -23.80 16.81
CA MET A 497 -13.68 -22.44 16.26
C MET A 497 -14.91 -22.11 15.40
N PHE A 498 -15.35 -23.01 14.53
CA PHE A 498 -16.55 -22.81 13.73
C PHE A 498 -17.82 -22.68 14.60
N GLU A 499 -17.94 -23.48 15.68
CA GLU A 499 -19.04 -23.37 16.64
C GLU A 499 -19.10 -21.96 17.26
N ILE A 500 -17.98 -21.43 17.76
CA ILE A 500 -17.89 -20.09 18.37
C ILE A 500 -18.27 -19.00 17.36
N LEU A 501 -17.86 -19.17 16.09
CA LEU A 501 -18.19 -18.25 14.99
C LEU A 501 -19.63 -18.39 14.48
N GLY A 502 -20.46 -19.29 15.09
CA GLY A 502 -21.86 -19.48 14.75
C GLY A 502 -22.11 -20.30 13.48
N PHE A 503 -21.13 -21.09 13.03
CA PHE A 503 -21.36 -22.07 11.96
C PHE A 503 -22.05 -23.31 12.52
N THR A 504 -23.10 -23.80 11.84
CA THR A 504 -23.55 -25.16 12.07
C THR A 504 -22.58 -26.15 11.44
N PRO A 505 -22.52 -27.43 11.93
CA PRO A 505 -21.66 -28.44 11.32
C PRO A 505 -21.91 -28.63 9.82
N GLU A 506 -23.18 -28.56 9.38
CA GLU A 506 -23.57 -28.68 7.98
C GLU A 506 -23.03 -27.53 7.14
N ARG A 507 -23.16 -26.30 7.64
CA ARG A 507 -22.67 -25.10 6.95
C ARG A 507 -21.14 -25.07 6.87
N ALA A 508 -20.46 -25.46 7.95
CA ALA A 508 -19.01 -25.59 7.97
C ALA A 508 -18.53 -26.64 6.95
N GLN A 509 -19.23 -27.79 6.89
CA GLN A 509 -18.93 -28.85 5.93
C GLN A 509 -19.21 -28.41 4.47
N GLU A 510 -20.27 -27.67 4.23
CA GLU A 510 -20.59 -27.14 2.89
C GLU A 510 -19.51 -26.17 2.38
N GLN A 511 -19.07 -25.25 3.22
CA GLN A 511 -18.14 -24.18 2.84
C GLN A 511 -16.67 -24.61 2.89
N PHE A 512 -16.27 -25.41 3.89
CA PHE A 512 -14.88 -25.74 4.19
C PHE A 512 -14.62 -27.24 4.27
N GLY A 513 -15.60 -28.06 3.89
CA GLY A 513 -15.51 -29.52 4.01
C GLY A 513 -14.33 -30.12 3.27
N PHE A 514 -13.92 -29.55 2.14
CA PHE A 514 -12.75 -30.01 1.40
C PHE A 514 -11.45 -29.85 2.23
N LEU A 515 -11.28 -28.75 2.95
CA LEU A 515 -10.12 -28.49 3.81
C LEU A 515 -10.20 -29.34 5.10
N MET A 516 -11.36 -29.35 5.76
CA MET A 516 -11.59 -30.17 6.96
C MET A 516 -11.37 -31.67 6.69
N ASN A 517 -11.77 -32.15 5.52
CA ASN A 517 -11.53 -33.52 5.12
C ASN A 517 -10.05 -33.81 4.82
N ALA A 518 -9.35 -32.85 4.20
CA ALA A 518 -7.92 -32.98 3.97
C ALA A 518 -7.13 -33.09 5.29
N PHE A 519 -7.50 -32.35 6.32
CA PHE A 519 -6.85 -32.43 7.64
C PHE A 519 -6.94 -33.82 8.30
N LYS A 520 -7.96 -34.60 7.97
CA LYS A 520 -8.09 -35.98 8.46
C LYS A 520 -7.00 -36.92 7.92
N TYR A 521 -6.28 -36.50 6.87
CA TYR A 521 -5.19 -37.29 6.28
C TYR A 521 -3.80 -36.84 6.75
N GLY A 522 -3.73 -36.12 7.88
CA GLY A 522 -2.47 -35.77 8.51
C GLY A 522 -1.94 -34.40 8.06
N ALA A 523 -2.66 -33.35 8.39
CA ALA A 523 -2.15 -31.98 8.22
C ALA A 523 -0.97 -31.72 9.16
N PRO A 524 0.18 -31.21 8.67
CA PRO A 524 1.27 -30.82 9.54
C PRO A 524 0.93 -29.51 10.28
N PRO A 525 1.56 -29.21 11.43
CA PRO A 525 1.62 -27.85 11.92
C PRO A 525 2.14 -26.92 10.81
N HIS A 526 1.47 -25.81 10.54
CA HIS A 526 1.86 -24.91 9.46
C HIS A 526 1.46 -23.48 9.76
N GLY A 527 2.13 -22.56 9.10
CA GLY A 527 1.90 -21.13 9.21
C GLY A 527 2.47 -20.39 8.02
N GLY A 528 2.05 -19.17 7.85
CA GLY A 528 2.52 -18.36 6.73
C GLY A 528 2.08 -16.93 6.84
N LEU A 529 2.33 -16.19 5.78
CA LEU A 529 1.91 -14.80 5.66
C LEU A 529 1.65 -14.43 4.21
N ALA A 530 1.03 -13.28 4.04
CA ALA A 530 0.88 -12.65 2.73
C ALA A 530 1.31 -11.18 2.83
N TYR A 531 2.25 -10.77 1.99
CA TYR A 531 2.65 -9.37 1.84
C TYR A 531 1.95 -8.73 0.65
N GLY A 532 1.42 -7.52 0.83
CA GLY A 532 0.90 -6.70 -0.26
C GLY A 532 2.05 -6.16 -1.11
N LEU A 533 2.32 -6.77 -2.28
CA LEU A 533 3.40 -6.32 -3.18
C LEU A 533 3.23 -4.84 -3.56
N ASP A 534 2.01 -4.40 -3.82
CA ASP A 534 1.71 -3.01 -4.16
C ASP A 534 2.09 -2.05 -3.03
N ARG A 535 1.84 -2.42 -1.77
CA ARG A 535 2.23 -1.63 -0.59
C ARG A 535 3.74 -1.57 -0.42
N TRP A 536 4.45 -2.69 -0.59
CA TRP A 536 5.90 -2.72 -0.56
C TRP A 536 6.52 -1.78 -1.59
N VAL A 537 6.03 -1.84 -2.83
CA VAL A 537 6.51 -0.96 -3.91
C VAL A 537 6.21 0.50 -3.59
N SER A 538 5.01 0.83 -3.08
CA SER A 538 4.65 2.21 -2.75
C SER A 538 5.52 2.79 -1.64
N ILE A 539 5.81 2.02 -0.57
CA ILE A 539 6.72 2.43 0.51
C ILE A 539 8.13 2.67 -0.02
N PHE A 540 8.65 1.76 -0.86
CA PHE A 540 9.99 1.88 -1.44
C PHE A 540 10.11 3.05 -2.42
N ALA A 541 9.05 3.37 -3.14
CA ALA A 541 8.99 4.50 -4.07
C ALA A 541 8.60 5.84 -3.39
N GLY A 542 8.21 5.82 -2.11
CA GLY A 542 7.74 7.01 -1.37
C GLY A 542 6.41 7.56 -1.87
N LEU A 543 5.52 6.69 -2.39
CA LEU A 543 4.21 7.05 -2.94
C LEU A 543 3.14 7.10 -1.85
N ASP A 544 2.14 7.94 -2.07
CA ASP A 544 0.96 8.05 -1.18
C ASP A 544 -0.20 7.14 -1.62
N SER A 545 -0.12 6.56 -2.82
CA SER A 545 -1.12 5.66 -3.37
C SER A 545 -0.50 4.48 -4.09
N ILE A 546 -1.07 3.29 -3.93
CA ILE A 546 -0.66 2.08 -4.65
C ILE A 546 -1.01 2.13 -6.14
N ARG A 547 -1.91 3.02 -6.58
CA ARG A 547 -2.28 3.17 -7.99
C ARG A 547 -1.09 3.51 -8.90
N ASP A 548 -0.12 4.26 -8.37
CA ASP A 548 1.06 4.66 -9.15
C ASP A 548 2.10 3.55 -9.32
N CYS A 549 1.96 2.43 -8.62
CA CYS A 549 2.78 1.23 -8.80
C CYS A 549 2.02 0.07 -9.48
N ILE A 550 0.82 0.33 -10.00
CA ILE A 550 0.01 -0.60 -10.81
C ILE A 550 -0.08 -0.05 -12.22
N ALA A 551 0.16 -0.90 -13.23
CA ALA A 551 0.18 -0.45 -14.63
C ALA A 551 -1.18 0.14 -15.05
N PHE A 552 -2.28 -0.57 -14.80
CA PHE A 552 -3.63 -0.20 -15.16
C PHE A 552 -4.56 -0.31 -13.93
N PRO A 553 -4.53 0.67 -13.00
CA PRO A 553 -5.35 0.65 -11.79
C PRO A 553 -6.81 1.03 -12.10
N LYS A 554 -7.72 0.68 -11.18
CA LYS A 554 -9.09 1.22 -11.17
C LYS A 554 -9.10 2.60 -10.50
N ASN A 555 -10.04 3.46 -10.91
CA ASN A 555 -10.30 4.74 -10.24
C ASN A 555 -11.02 4.55 -8.89
N ASN A 556 -11.36 5.66 -8.22
CA ASN A 556 -12.03 5.61 -6.91
C ASN A 556 -13.46 5.02 -6.97
N SER A 557 -14.06 4.93 -8.16
CA SER A 557 -15.37 4.30 -8.39
C SER A 557 -15.24 2.83 -8.82
N GLY A 558 -14.07 2.22 -8.75
CA GLY A 558 -13.82 0.85 -9.15
C GLY A 558 -13.80 0.61 -10.66
N ARG A 559 -13.73 1.69 -11.46
CA ARG A 559 -13.76 1.58 -12.93
C ARG A 559 -12.37 1.66 -13.55
N ASP A 560 -12.15 0.86 -14.57
CA ASP A 560 -11.11 1.09 -15.56
C ASP A 560 -11.68 2.01 -16.65
N VAL A 561 -11.32 3.29 -16.60
CA VAL A 561 -11.84 4.30 -17.54
C VAL A 561 -11.16 4.27 -18.90
N MET A 562 -10.07 3.54 -19.05
CA MET A 562 -9.40 3.31 -20.33
C MET A 562 -10.05 2.17 -21.11
N LEU A 563 -10.36 1.06 -20.43
CA LEU A 563 -11.00 -0.12 -21.02
C LEU A 563 -12.53 -0.09 -20.93
N ASP A 564 -13.10 0.94 -20.28
CA ASP A 564 -14.53 1.05 -19.99
C ASP A 564 -15.09 -0.19 -19.25
N ALA A 565 -14.37 -0.65 -18.23
CA ALA A 565 -14.77 -1.80 -17.42
C ALA A 565 -15.14 -1.35 -15.99
N PRO A 566 -16.21 -1.93 -15.38
CA PRO A 566 -17.12 -2.93 -15.93
C PRO A 566 -18.06 -2.35 -17.00
N SER A 567 -18.51 -3.20 -17.91
CA SER A 567 -19.43 -2.85 -19.00
C SER A 567 -20.60 -3.85 -19.08
N ALA A 568 -21.66 -3.47 -19.77
CA ALA A 568 -22.79 -4.36 -20.01
C ALA A 568 -22.40 -5.53 -20.93
N LEU A 569 -22.99 -6.68 -20.67
CA LEU A 569 -22.86 -7.85 -21.57
C LEU A 569 -23.86 -7.76 -22.72
N GLU A 570 -23.48 -8.35 -23.84
CA GLU A 570 -24.38 -8.53 -25.00
C GLU A 570 -25.58 -9.40 -24.60
N PRO A 571 -26.81 -9.08 -25.06
CA PRO A 571 -28.02 -9.86 -24.74
C PRO A 571 -27.89 -11.35 -25.06
N LYS A 572 -27.24 -11.72 -26.15
CA LYS A 572 -26.97 -13.11 -26.51
C LYS A 572 -26.09 -13.82 -25.46
N GLN A 573 -25.09 -13.14 -24.92
CA GLN A 573 -24.23 -13.70 -23.89
C GLN A 573 -24.98 -13.93 -22.58
N LEU A 574 -25.87 -13.01 -22.20
CA LEU A 574 -26.77 -13.18 -21.06
C LEU A 574 -27.71 -14.37 -21.24
N GLU A 575 -28.28 -14.54 -22.44
CA GLU A 575 -29.12 -15.69 -22.76
C GLU A 575 -28.36 -17.01 -22.67
N GLU A 576 -27.15 -17.08 -23.23
CA GLU A 576 -26.26 -18.26 -23.14
C GLU A 576 -25.92 -18.61 -21.70
N LEU A 577 -25.72 -17.61 -20.84
CA LEU A 577 -25.44 -17.78 -19.42
C LEU A 577 -26.71 -18.04 -18.58
N LYS A 578 -27.90 -17.93 -19.16
CA LYS A 578 -29.20 -18.01 -18.45
C LYS A 578 -29.33 -16.97 -17.34
N LEU A 579 -28.84 -15.74 -17.56
CA LEU A 579 -28.86 -14.64 -16.62
C LEU A 579 -29.86 -13.56 -17.03
N ASN A 580 -30.53 -12.99 -16.02
CA ASN A 580 -31.32 -11.76 -16.14
C ASN A 580 -30.71 -10.67 -15.27
N VAL A 581 -30.60 -9.45 -15.80
CA VAL A 581 -30.17 -8.26 -15.03
C VAL A 581 -31.41 -7.45 -14.67
N SER A 582 -31.67 -7.30 -13.39
CA SER A 582 -32.67 -6.36 -12.84
C SER A 582 -31.95 -5.10 -12.37
N LEU A 583 -32.32 -3.93 -12.92
CA LEU A 583 -31.77 -2.61 -12.57
C LEU A 583 -32.68 -1.92 -11.54
#